data_b214849fef84ac2db9b102c12dcbebb3
#
_entry.id   b214849fef84ac2db9b102c12dcbebb3
#
_cell.length_a   1.000
_cell.length_b   1.000
_cell.length_c   1.000
_cell.angle_alpha   90.00
_cell.angle_beta   90.00
_cell.angle_gamma   90.00
#
_symmetry.space_group_name_H-M   'P 1'
#
loop_
_entity.id
_entity.type
_entity.pdbx_description
1 polymer ?
#
loop_
_entity_poly.entity_id
_entity_poly.type
_entity_poly.pdbx_seq_one_letter_code
_entity_poly.pdbx_strand_id
1 'polypeptide(L)'
;MLYFGDQWGAGGDDQQRGEGGIPKYFFMSTNRRQFIKTAGMGIVGVSLLGEIENVWWGEGFGRATPESQGVSSRSIRDFLAAANASGISWHSLMLVRHGQVVAEGWWKPYEPGFVHSLYSLSKSFTSTAIGLLVKEGKLDIHASVVSFFPDDLPGTVSENLRQVTVRSLLTMNTGHAEDTMPKMRASSANWVRTWLAQPVEYAPGTHFLYNTGNTYMLGAILHKVTGLTLEDYLKPRLFQPLGFTGYDWEVSPQGLNTAGYGLRVKTEDIAKLGQLYLQKGKWKGSEILTGQWVDEATSKQTESQVNNGDWSEGYGYQFWRCTHGFYRGDGAYGQFCIVMPQYDAVLAVTGQSPDMQKSMNIIWDHIPGGMKDGVLPENSEEQMALKKELSLLELPVVAGGISVLPGVKKGGGSSLAERGGGSVPAAAYDRKHWVLAENEFGIRRLMFDFSEKGGVLYVEKDGRPAKLEFGWGKWVLGRSREMYVFGAGGLFPMPSRVAGTASWVSDHELRLNLRFVEAIFGDTLICRFEGSELKVGFLNSVAETATKKTVDPRKGLEGRIG
;
A
#
# COMPACT_ATOMS: atom_id res chain seq x y z
N MET A 1 17.39 1.65 -11.49
CA MET A 1 16.36 2.56 -12.02
C MET A 1 15.23 1.69 -12.54
N LEU A 2 14.25 1.37 -11.71
CA LEU A 2 13.04 0.72 -12.17
C LEU A 2 12.27 1.77 -12.96
N TYR A 3 12.32 1.65 -14.28
CA TYR A 3 11.59 2.49 -15.21
C TYR A 3 10.09 2.24 -15.05
N PHE A 4 9.39 3.13 -14.39
CA PHE A 4 8.03 3.49 -14.76
C PHE A 4 8.15 4.66 -15.72
N GLY A 5 8.61 4.34 -16.95
CA GLY A 5 8.73 5.27 -18.04
C GLY A 5 7.36 5.54 -18.64
N ASP A 6 7.13 6.81 -18.86
CA ASP A 6 6.07 7.43 -19.64
C ASP A 6 5.59 6.59 -20.83
N GLN A 7 4.33 6.14 -20.79
CA GLN A 7 3.54 5.91 -21.98
C GLN A 7 2.07 6.26 -21.69
N TRP A 8 1.78 7.54 -21.77
CA TRP A 8 0.45 8.03 -22.06
C TRP A 8 0.46 8.57 -23.48
N GLY A 9 0.24 7.67 -24.46
CA GLY A 9 0.00 8.00 -25.86
C GLY A 9 -1.50 8.20 -26.05
N ALA A 10 -1.89 9.41 -26.44
CA ALA A 10 -3.19 9.70 -26.97
C ALA A 10 -3.33 9.03 -28.36
N GLY A 11 -4.43 8.30 -28.58
CA GLY A 11 -4.82 7.76 -29.87
C GLY A 11 -6.35 7.70 -29.92
N GLY A 12 -6.94 8.55 -30.74
CA GLY A 12 -8.34 8.80 -30.89
C GLY A 12 -9.07 7.81 -31.79
N ASP A 13 -10.39 8.00 -31.75
CA ASP A 13 -11.45 7.68 -32.72
C ASP A 13 -11.59 6.24 -33.24
N ASP A 14 -12.69 5.57 -32.95
CA ASP A 14 -13.89 5.61 -33.80
C ASP A 14 -15.07 4.81 -33.21
N GLN A 15 -16.25 5.24 -33.63
CA GLN A 15 -17.59 4.82 -33.26
C GLN A 15 -17.90 3.35 -33.57
N GLN A 16 -18.69 2.69 -32.68
CA GLN A 16 -19.98 2.13 -33.13
C GLN A 16 -20.83 1.65 -31.93
N ARG A 17 -22.13 2.01 -32.02
CA ARG A 17 -23.20 1.69 -31.06
C ARG A 17 -23.58 0.21 -31.16
N GLY A 18 -23.87 -0.39 -29.99
CA GLY A 18 -24.58 -1.66 -29.87
C GLY A 18 -25.29 -1.73 -28.53
N GLU A 19 -26.61 -1.63 -28.53
CA GLU A 19 -27.47 -1.79 -27.37
C GLU A 19 -27.44 -3.24 -26.88
N GLY A 20 -27.26 -3.45 -25.57
CA GLY A 20 -27.35 -4.77 -24.93
C GLY A 20 -27.54 -4.65 -23.43
N GLY A 21 -28.74 -4.99 -22.97
CA GLY A 21 -29.25 -4.79 -21.62
C GLY A 21 -28.42 -5.46 -20.52
N ILE A 22 -28.37 -4.77 -19.37
CA ILE A 22 -27.72 -5.19 -18.14
C ILE A 22 -28.70 -6.01 -17.29
N PRO A 23 -28.33 -7.19 -16.78
CA PRO A 23 -29.18 -7.93 -15.84
C PRO A 23 -29.12 -7.27 -14.45
N LYS A 24 -30.29 -7.02 -13.89
CA LYS A 24 -30.49 -6.54 -12.51
C LYS A 24 -30.12 -7.66 -11.53
N TYR A 25 -29.08 -7.49 -10.73
CA TYR A 25 -28.86 -8.31 -9.54
C TYR A 25 -29.64 -7.78 -8.35
N PHE A 26 -30.50 -8.63 -7.81
CA PHE A 26 -31.23 -8.42 -6.57
C PHE A 26 -30.29 -8.50 -5.37
N PHE A 27 -30.17 -7.43 -4.60
CA PHE A 27 -29.56 -7.45 -3.27
C PHE A 27 -30.61 -7.86 -2.24
N MET A 28 -30.47 -9.05 -1.65
CA MET A 28 -31.17 -9.41 -0.43
C MET A 28 -30.43 -8.80 0.77
N SER A 29 -31.05 -7.81 1.40
CA SER A 29 -30.62 -7.28 2.69
C SER A 29 -31.12 -8.20 3.80
N THR A 30 -30.21 -8.95 4.44
CA THR A 30 -30.54 -9.67 5.66
C THR A 30 -30.29 -8.80 6.88
N ASN A 31 -31.35 -8.57 7.62
CA ASN A 31 -31.44 -7.70 8.80
C ASN A 31 -30.77 -8.36 10.01
N ARG A 32 -29.80 -7.71 10.63
CA ARG A 32 -28.99 -8.16 11.78
C ARG A 32 -29.78 -8.50 13.07
N ARG A 33 -31.09 -8.31 13.09
CA ARG A 33 -31.93 -8.52 14.29
C ARG A 33 -32.58 -9.91 14.39
N GLN A 34 -32.47 -10.79 13.41
CA GLN A 34 -33.06 -12.12 13.46
C GLN A 34 -32.12 -13.26 13.88
N PHE A 35 -30.81 -13.00 14.03
CA PHE A 35 -29.84 -14.03 14.40
C PHE A 35 -29.73 -14.32 15.92
N ILE A 36 -30.36 -13.51 16.78
CA ILE A 36 -30.23 -13.64 18.25
C ILE A 36 -31.41 -14.44 18.89
N LYS A 37 -32.42 -14.86 18.13
CA LYS A 37 -33.58 -15.53 18.71
C LYS A 37 -33.68 -17.05 18.52
N THR A 38 -32.66 -17.71 17.94
CA THR A 38 -32.73 -19.16 17.66
C THR A 38 -31.63 -19.99 18.36
N ALA A 39 -30.91 -19.41 19.34
CA ALA A 39 -29.91 -20.13 20.14
C ALA A 39 -30.37 -20.29 21.59
N GLY A 40 -31.53 -20.88 21.79
CA GLY A 40 -32.02 -21.23 23.10
C GLY A 40 -32.98 -22.41 22.99
N MET A 41 -32.42 -23.64 23.16
CA MET A 41 -32.98 -24.85 23.70
C MET A 41 -32.33 -26.09 23.08
N GLY A 42 -31.69 -26.87 23.93
CA GLY A 42 -31.25 -28.24 23.61
C GLY A 42 -29.94 -28.66 24.27
N ILE A 43 -29.93 -28.75 25.61
CA ILE A 43 -28.92 -29.54 26.33
C ILE A 43 -29.50 -30.92 26.61
N VAL A 44 -28.99 -31.96 25.97
CA VAL A 44 -28.79 -33.30 26.56
C VAL A 44 -27.76 -34.08 25.73
N GLY A 45 -26.61 -34.38 26.35
CA GLY A 45 -25.82 -35.60 26.28
C GLY A 45 -25.19 -36.01 24.95
N VAL A 46 -23.89 -35.95 24.87
CA VAL A 46 -22.99 -37.12 24.90
C VAL A 46 -21.54 -36.59 24.95
N SER A 47 -20.87 -36.89 26.07
CA SER A 47 -19.43 -36.73 26.24
C SER A 47 -18.68 -37.77 25.42
N LEU A 48 -17.98 -37.33 24.41
CA LEU A 48 -16.82 -37.97 23.77
C LEU A 48 -16.34 -37.09 22.61
N LEU A 49 -15.77 -35.95 22.94
CA LEU A 49 -14.91 -35.22 22.01
C LEU A 49 -13.69 -34.79 22.80
N GLY A 50 -12.55 -35.34 22.39
CA GLY A 50 -11.27 -34.96 22.91
C GLY A 50 -11.10 -33.43 22.94
N GLU A 51 -10.32 -32.99 23.91
CA GLU A 51 -9.93 -31.59 24.11
C GLU A 51 -9.55 -30.95 22.79
N ILE A 52 -10.49 -30.21 22.19
CA ILE A 52 -10.13 -29.19 21.21
C ILE A 52 -9.49 -28.10 22.07
N GLU A 53 -8.17 -28.11 22.16
CA GLU A 53 -7.43 -26.96 22.64
C GLU A 53 -8.00 -25.74 21.91
N ASN A 54 -8.60 -24.82 22.68
CA ASN A 54 -8.95 -23.50 22.24
C ASN A 54 -7.65 -22.79 21.85
N VAL A 55 -7.18 -22.99 20.64
CA VAL A 55 -6.07 -22.21 20.07
C VAL A 55 -6.59 -20.78 19.92
N TRP A 56 -6.26 -19.95 20.87
CA TRP A 56 -6.51 -18.51 20.83
C TRP A 56 -5.69 -17.91 19.69
N TRP A 57 -6.29 -17.80 18.50
CA TRP A 57 -5.76 -17.06 17.38
C TRP A 57 -6.07 -15.58 17.60
N GLY A 58 -5.04 -14.71 17.77
CA GLY A 58 -5.29 -13.28 17.61
C GLY A 58 -4.74 -12.28 18.60
N GLU A 59 -3.79 -12.62 19.46
CA GLU A 59 -3.00 -11.58 20.12
C GLU A 59 -1.88 -11.12 19.19
N GLY A 60 -1.75 -9.77 19.01
CA GLY A 60 -0.65 -9.15 18.31
C GLY A 60 0.70 -9.43 18.98
N PHE A 61 1.75 -8.78 18.53
CA PHE A 61 3.05 -8.81 19.21
C PHE A 61 2.95 -8.25 20.64
N GLY A 62 3.74 -8.80 21.59
CA GLY A 62 4.06 -8.11 22.83
C GLY A 62 4.86 -6.81 22.54
N ARG A 63 4.84 -5.89 23.49
CA ARG A 63 5.62 -4.64 23.42
C ARG A 63 6.64 -4.64 24.55
N ALA A 64 7.87 -4.23 24.24
CA ALA A 64 8.96 -4.15 25.20
C ALA A 64 9.73 -2.84 25.01
N THR A 65 10.49 -2.42 26.02
CA THR A 65 11.41 -1.30 25.85
C THR A 65 12.56 -1.72 24.93
N PRO A 66 13.09 -0.82 24.08
CA PRO A 66 14.20 -1.15 23.18
C PRO A 66 15.38 -1.77 23.91
N GLU A 67 15.83 -1.14 25.01
CA GLU A 67 16.98 -1.59 25.79
C GLU A 67 16.81 -3.01 26.35
N SER A 68 15.60 -3.37 26.79
CA SER A 68 15.31 -4.73 27.28
C SER A 68 15.47 -5.81 26.21
N GLN A 69 15.41 -5.42 24.96
CA GLN A 69 15.64 -6.27 23.79
C GLN A 69 16.98 -5.98 23.10
N GLY A 70 17.90 -5.30 23.78
CA GLY A 70 19.23 -5.00 23.25
C GLY A 70 19.26 -3.97 22.13
N VAL A 71 18.22 -3.12 21.98
CA VAL A 71 18.15 -2.07 20.98
C VAL A 71 18.35 -0.71 21.66
N SER A 72 19.17 0.16 21.07
CA SER A 72 19.36 1.50 21.58
C SER A 72 18.20 2.42 21.21
N SER A 73 17.47 2.97 22.19
CA SER A 73 16.49 4.03 21.96
C SER A 73 17.08 5.23 21.21
N ARG A 74 18.35 5.56 21.50
CA ARG A 74 19.07 6.63 20.80
C ARG A 74 19.21 6.35 19.31
N SER A 75 19.56 5.12 18.93
CA SER A 75 19.70 4.73 17.52
C SER A 75 18.38 4.86 16.75
N ILE A 76 17.24 4.50 17.39
CA ILE A 76 15.91 4.67 16.79
C ILE A 76 15.59 6.16 16.63
N ARG A 77 15.92 6.99 17.62
CA ARG A 77 15.75 8.45 17.53
C ARG A 77 16.59 9.09 16.42
N ASP A 78 17.83 8.64 16.27
CA ASP A 78 18.70 9.11 15.19
C ASP A 78 18.14 8.71 13.82
N PHE A 79 17.55 7.50 13.69
CA PHE A 79 16.78 7.10 12.52
C PHE A 79 15.59 8.05 12.26
N LEU A 80 14.77 8.35 13.28
CA LEU A 80 13.61 9.24 13.14
C LEU A 80 14.03 10.64 12.71
N ALA A 81 15.13 11.15 13.26
CA ALA A 81 15.68 12.46 12.87
C ALA A 81 16.12 12.47 11.40
N ALA A 82 16.86 11.45 10.96
CA ALA A 82 17.29 11.29 9.57
C ALA A 82 16.08 11.10 8.63
N ALA A 83 15.10 10.30 9.03
CA ALA A 83 13.88 10.05 8.27
C ALA A 83 13.09 11.36 8.06
N ASN A 84 12.87 12.15 9.12
CA ASN A 84 12.16 13.42 9.05
C ASN A 84 12.92 14.49 8.22
N ALA A 85 14.25 14.44 8.21
CA ALA A 85 15.08 15.36 7.42
C ALA A 85 15.25 14.93 5.95
N SER A 86 14.84 13.70 5.60
CA SER A 86 15.15 13.08 4.31
C SER A 86 14.39 13.66 3.11
N GLY A 87 13.25 14.31 3.35
CA GLY A 87 12.28 14.69 2.31
C GLY A 87 11.45 13.52 1.78
N ILE A 88 11.62 12.31 2.34
CA ILE A 88 10.80 11.14 2.04
C ILE A 88 9.52 11.22 2.89
N SER A 89 8.39 10.90 2.29
CA SER A 89 7.13 10.76 3.02
C SER A 89 7.05 9.37 3.67
N TRP A 90 7.52 9.26 4.90
CA TRP A 90 7.36 8.07 5.72
C TRP A 90 5.95 8.00 6.27
N HIS A 91 5.32 6.82 6.25
CA HIS A 91 3.95 6.66 6.72
C HIS A 91 3.86 5.87 8.01
N SER A 92 4.62 4.79 8.11
CA SER A 92 4.71 3.99 9.34
C SER A 92 6.03 3.24 9.46
N LEU A 93 6.35 2.88 10.69
CA LEU A 93 7.39 1.91 10.99
C LEU A 93 6.95 1.00 12.14
N MET A 94 7.45 -0.24 12.14
CA MET A 94 7.38 -1.16 13.27
C MET A 94 8.65 -2.00 13.31
N LEU A 95 9.42 -1.86 14.39
CA LEU A 95 10.61 -2.65 14.67
C LEU A 95 10.30 -3.72 15.68
N VAL A 96 10.46 -4.99 15.28
CA VAL A 96 10.29 -6.17 16.12
C VAL A 96 11.66 -6.77 16.39
N ARG A 97 11.96 -7.12 17.63
CA ARG A 97 13.14 -7.88 18.02
C ARG A 97 12.80 -8.92 19.06
N HIS A 98 13.33 -10.15 18.91
CA HIS A 98 13.01 -11.31 19.77
C HIS A 98 11.50 -11.54 19.91
N GLY A 99 10.74 -11.29 18.83
CA GLY A 99 9.28 -11.40 18.80
C GLY A 99 8.53 -10.32 19.59
N GLN A 100 9.19 -9.23 20.01
CA GLN A 100 8.58 -8.09 20.71
C GLN A 100 8.70 -6.82 19.87
N VAL A 101 7.65 -6.01 19.80
CA VAL A 101 7.72 -4.68 19.22
C VAL A 101 8.50 -3.78 20.18
N VAL A 102 9.60 -3.22 19.70
CA VAL A 102 10.47 -2.31 20.47
C VAL A 102 10.30 -0.85 20.05
N ALA A 103 9.79 -0.61 18.84
CA ALA A 103 9.38 0.72 18.39
C ALA A 103 8.29 0.59 17.33
N GLU A 104 7.31 1.46 17.40
CA GLU A 104 6.26 1.59 16.40
C GLU A 104 5.82 3.05 16.28
N GLY A 105 5.58 3.52 15.07
CA GLY A 105 5.20 4.90 14.82
C GLY A 105 4.47 5.08 13.49
N TRP A 106 3.58 6.06 13.46
CA TRP A 106 2.81 6.45 12.29
C TRP A 106 2.89 7.96 12.11
N TRP A 107 3.33 8.40 10.94
CA TRP A 107 3.29 9.81 10.59
C TRP A 107 1.85 10.20 10.28
N LYS A 108 1.24 11.01 11.17
CA LYS A 108 -0.13 11.50 10.93
C LYS A 108 -0.24 12.12 9.54
N PRO A 109 -1.31 11.84 8.79
CA PRO A 109 -2.61 11.26 9.22
C PRO A 109 -2.69 9.72 9.18
N TYR A 110 -1.59 9.01 8.99
CA TYR A 110 -1.59 7.54 9.07
C TYR A 110 -1.74 7.08 10.52
N GLU A 111 -2.40 5.93 10.71
CA GLU A 111 -2.72 5.38 12.03
C GLU A 111 -2.59 3.85 12.05
N PRO A 112 -2.37 3.22 13.24
CA PRO A 112 -2.16 1.76 13.36
C PRO A 112 -3.30 0.91 12.80
N GLY A 113 -4.53 1.43 12.88
CA GLY A 113 -5.75 0.73 12.44
C GLY A 113 -5.99 0.73 10.94
N PHE A 114 -5.21 1.48 10.16
CA PHE A 114 -5.41 1.59 8.72
C PHE A 114 -4.60 0.54 7.97
N VAL A 115 -5.24 -0.06 6.97
CA VAL A 115 -4.52 -0.85 5.96
C VAL A 115 -3.73 0.09 5.05
N HIS A 116 -2.70 -0.43 4.41
CA HIS A 116 -1.86 0.33 3.49
C HIS A 116 -1.55 -0.50 2.25
N SER A 117 -1.56 0.12 1.08
CA SER A 117 -1.21 -0.53 -0.19
C SER A 117 0.23 -1.02 -0.18
N LEU A 118 0.41 -2.30 -0.46
CA LEU A 118 1.72 -2.97 -0.40
C LEU A 118 2.49 -2.92 -1.72
N TYR A 119 1.82 -2.63 -2.84
CA TYR A 119 2.43 -2.80 -4.14
C TYR A 119 3.06 -4.18 -4.29
N SER A 120 4.30 -4.24 -4.77
CA SER A 120 5.01 -5.51 -5.02
C SER A 120 5.34 -6.33 -3.78
N LEU A 121 5.26 -5.78 -2.57
CA LEU A 121 5.35 -6.59 -1.34
C LEU A 121 4.25 -7.67 -1.29
N SER A 122 3.14 -7.49 -2.02
CA SER A 122 2.11 -8.51 -2.25
C SER A 122 2.69 -9.82 -2.82
N LYS A 123 3.78 -9.74 -3.58
CA LYS A 123 4.46 -10.91 -4.18
C LYS A 123 4.96 -11.89 -3.12
N SER A 124 5.43 -11.38 -1.98
CA SER A 124 5.90 -12.23 -0.87
C SER A 124 4.75 -13.01 -0.21
N PHE A 125 3.54 -12.44 -0.17
CA PHE A 125 2.33 -13.15 0.24
C PHE A 125 1.92 -14.22 -0.78
N THR A 126 2.06 -13.92 -2.07
CA THR A 126 1.81 -14.91 -3.14
C THR A 126 2.82 -16.06 -3.05
N SER A 127 4.11 -15.76 -2.85
CA SER A 127 5.13 -16.80 -2.60
C SER A 127 4.76 -17.67 -1.40
N THR A 128 4.28 -17.06 -0.31
CA THR A 128 3.81 -17.78 0.88
C THR A 128 2.67 -18.74 0.52
N ALA A 129 1.71 -18.31 -0.31
CA ALA A 129 0.62 -19.17 -0.76
C ALA A 129 1.12 -20.37 -1.61
N ILE A 130 2.10 -20.15 -2.47
CA ILE A 130 2.74 -21.24 -3.23
C ILE A 130 3.48 -22.21 -2.29
N GLY A 131 4.20 -21.68 -1.29
CA GLY A 131 4.85 -22.52 -0.28
C GLY A 131 3.88 -23.40 0.51
N LEU A 132 2.70 -22.87 0.81
CA LEU A 132 1.62 -23.65 1.43
C LEU A 132 1.10 -24.76 0.51
N LEU A 133 0.94 -24.50 -0.80
CA LEU A 133 0.56 -25.54 -1.77
C LEU A 133 1.62 -26.64 -1.88
N VAL A 134 2.90 -26.28 -1.86
CA VAL A 134 4.02 -27.24 -1.86
C VAL A 134 4.00 -28.07 -0.57
N LYS A 135 3.84 -27.43 0.60
CA LYS A 135 3.69 -28.12 1.89
C LYS A 135 2.51 -29.10 1.90
N GLU A 136 1.40 -28.73 1.26
CA GLU A 136 0.21 -29.59 1.13
C GLU A 136 0.37 -30.70 0.07
N GLY A 137 1.51 -30.78 -0.61
CA GLY A 137 1.75 -31.74 -1.70
C GLY A 137 0.88 -31.53 -2.94
N LYS A 138 0.32 -30.33 -3.10
CA LYS A 138 -0.61 -29.99 -4.18
C LYS A 138 0.05 -29.35 -5.40
N LEU A 139 1.30 -28.91 -5.27
CA LEU A 139 2.03 -28.22 -6.33
C LEU A 139 3.49 -28.62 -6.31
N ASP A 140 3.99 -29.02 -7.49
CA ASP A 140 5.41 -29.15 -7.77
C ASP A 140 5.89 -27.86 -8.47
N ILE A 141 6.91 -27.20 -7.91
CA ILE A 141 7.48 -25.99 -8.52
C ILE A 141 8.21 -26.25 -9.84
N HIS A 142 8.52 -27.50 -10.17
CA HIS A 142 9.12 -27.89 -11.44
C HIS A 142 8.08 -28.20 -12.53
N ALA A 143 6.79 -28.18 -12.19
CA ALA A 143 5.72 -28.37 -13.16
C ALA A 143 5.72 -27.23 -14.20
N SER A 144 5.52 -27.60 -15.47
CA SER A 144 5.43 -26.65 -16.57
C SER A 144 4.15 -25.81 -16.47
N VAL A 145 4.27 -24.49 -16.63
CA VAL A 145 3.15 -23.53 -16.54
C VAL A 145 2.04 -23.84 -17.55
N VAL A 146 2.40 -24.25 -18.76
CA VAL A 146 1.41 -24.58 -19.82
C VAL A 146 0.49 -25.75 -19.46
N SER A 147 0.94 -26.66 -18.57
CA SER A 147 0.13 -27.80 -18.14
C SER A 147 -1.11 -27.42 -17.33
N PHE A 148 -1.10 -26.23 -16.69
CA PHE A 148 -2.23 -25.75 -15.90
C PHE A 148 -3.32 -25.08 -16.75
N PHE A 149 -3.00 -24.68 -17.99
CA PHE A 149 -3.86 -23.85 -18.83
C PHE A 149 -4.06 -24.40 -20.26
N PRO A 150 -4.43 -25.67 -20.46
CA PRO A 150 -4.53 -26.25 -21.80
C PRO A 150 -5.51 -25.51 -22.72
N ASP A 151 -6.58 -24.92 -22.14
CA ASP A 151 -7.63 -24.20 -22.89
C ASP A 151 -7.27 -22.73 -23.21
N ASP A 152 -6.17 -22.21 -22.64
CA ASP A 152 -5.72 -20.83 -22.79
C ASP A 152 -4.44 -20.69 -23.62
N LEU A 153 -3.93 -21.80 -24.16
CA LEU A 153 -2.69 -21.79 -24.94
C LEU A 153 -2.84 -21.03 -26.26
N PRO A 154 -1.78 -20.32 -26.71
CA PRO A 154 -1.75 -19.74 -28.05
C PRO A 154 -1.73 -20.83 -29.11
N GLY A 155 -2.15 -20.48 -30.33
CA GLY A 155 -2.16 -21.44 -31.47
C GLY A 155 -0.79 -22.11 -31.76
N THR A 156 0.30 -21.40 -31.40
CA THR A 156 1.66 -21.97 -31.45
C THR A 156 2.32 -21.79 -30.08
N VAL A 157 2.67 -22.88 -29.44
CA VAL A 157 3.42 -22.89 -28.17
C VAL A 157 4.89 -23.04 -28.49
N SER A 158 5.70 -22.00 -28.19
CA SER A 158 7.15 -22.04 -28.41
C SER A 158 7.83 -23.05 -27.49
N GLU A 159 9.03 -23.51 -27.87
CA GLU A 159 9.82 -24.40 -27.02
C GLU A 159 10.16 -23.77 -25.69
N ASN A 160 10.57 -22.49 -25.67
CA ASN A 160 10.83 -21.78 -24.45
C ASN A 160 9.60 -21.73 -23.54
N LEU A 161 8.40 -21.42 -24.09
CA LEU A 161 7.17 -21.37 -23.29
C LEU A 161 6.84 -22.73 -22.64
N ARG A 162 7.09 -23.85 -23.33
CA ARG A 162 6.92 -25.21 -22.79
C ARG A 162 7.81 -25.49 -21.58
N GLN A 163 9.02 -24.88 -21.58
CA GLN A 163 10.02 -25.05 -20.52
C GLN A 163 9.81 -24.13 -19.31
N VAL A 164 8.93 -23.13 -19.39
CA VAL A 164 8.64 -22.27 -18.24
C VAL A 164 7.98 -23.10 -17.14
N THR A 165 8.60 -23.11 -15.96
CA THR A 165 8.10 -23.80 -14.75
C THR A 165 7.54 -22.82 -13.72
N VAL A 166 6.82 -23.33 -12.72
CA VAL A 166 6.40 -22.54 -11.55
C VAL A 166 7.63 -21.90 -10.86
N ARG A 167 8.75 -22.64 -10.79
CA ARG A 167 10.01 -22.11 -10.26
C ARG A 167 10.51 -20.91 -11.07
N SER A 168 10.39 -20.96 -12.40
CA SER A 168 10.77 -19.82 -13.27
C SER A 168 9.93 -18.57 -12.97
N LEU A 169 8.64 -18.75 -12.66
CA LEU A 169 7.77 -17.64 -12.22
C LEU A 169 8.22 -17.08 -10.87
N LEU A 170 8.52 -17.96 -9.89
CA LEU A 170 8.96 -17.56 -8.53
C LEU A 170 10.27 -16.78 -8.57
N THR A 171 11.21 -17.18 -9.41
CA THR A 171 12.56 -16.59 -9.52
C THR A 171 12.67 -15.46 -10.54
N MET A 172 11.56 -15.08 -11.20
CA MET A 172 11.57 -14.06 -12.26
C MET A 172 12.46 -14.39 -13.47
N ASN A 173 12.63 -15.69 -13.77
CA ASN A 173 13.48 -16.21 -14.85
C ASN A 173 12.67 -16.93 -15.92
N THR A 174 11.53 -16.38 -16.33
CA THR A 174 10.67 -16.99 -17.35
C THR A 174 11.20 -16.86 -18.77
N GLY A 175 12.15 -15.93 -19.00
CA GLY A 175 12.72 -15.70 -20.32
C GLY A 175 12.01 -14.64 -21.16
N HIS A 176 11.08 -13.89 -20.61
CA HIS A 176 10.51 -12.71 -21.26
C HIS A 176 11.53 -11.57 -21.31
N ALA A 177 11.52 -10.79 -22.39
CA ALA A 177 12.35 -9.59 -22.53
C ALA A 177 11.73 -8.33 -21.89
N GLU A 178 10.40 -8.32 -21.63
CA GLU A 178 9.65 -7.21 -21.07
C GLU A 178 8.70 -7.68 -19.96
N ASP A 179 8.35 -6.79 -19.00
CA ASP A 179 7.28 -7.07 -18.04
C ASP A 179 5.94 -7.25 -18.79
N THR A 180 5.33 -8.40 -18.60
CA THR A 180 4.09 -8.76 -19.29
C THR A 180 2.85 -8.05 -18.76
N MET A 181 2.89 -7.51 -17.53
CA MET A 181 1.75 -6.91 -16.84
C MET A 181 1.14 -5.69 -17.58
N PRO A 182 1.92 -4.76 -18.18
CA PRO A 182 1.32 -3.64 -18.92
C PRO A 182 0.40 -4.10 -20.05
N LYS A 183 0.81 -5.09 -20.84
CA LYS A 183 -0.03 -5.66 -21.91
C LYS A 183 -1.26 -6.39 -21.36
N MET A 184 -1.11 -7.11 -20.25
CA MET A 184 -2.24 -7.78 -19.58
C MET A 184 -3.27 -6.75 -19.09
N ARG A 185 -2.85 -5.65 -18.48
CA ARG A 185 -3.74 -4.59 -17.99
C ARG A 185 -4.43 -3.80 -19.09
N ALA A 186 -3.76 -3.58 -20.19
CA ALA A 186 -4.34 -2.92 -21.37
C ALA A 186 -5.40 -3.80 -22.07
N SER A 187 -5.42 -5.12 -21.81
CA SER A 187 -6.35 -6.06 -22.37
C SER A 187 -7.56 -6.25 -21.45
N SER A 188 -8.78 -6.15 -22.01
CA SER A 188 -10.02 -6.61 -21.35
C SER A 188 -10.18 -8.13 -21.42
N ALA A 189 -9.32 -8.83 -22.17
CA ALA A 189 -9.32 -10.26 -22.31
C ALA A 189 -8.80 -10.97 -21.04
N ASN A 190 -8.84 -12.31 -21.07
CA ASN A 190 -8.29 -13.16 -20.03
C ASN A 190 -6.77 -12.90 -19.88
N TRP A 191 -6.34 -12.47 -18.70
CA TRP A 191 -4.95 -12.12 -18.43
C TRP A 191 -4.00 -13.31 -18.52
N VAL A 192 -4.45 -14.52 -18.17
CA VAL A 192 -3.67 -15.76 -18.37
C VAL A 192 -3.38 -15.97 -19.85
N ARG A 193 -4.41 -15.89 -20.70
CA ARG A 193 -4.26 -16.02 -22.15
C ARG A 193 -3.35 -14.94 -22.73
N THR A 194 -3.48 -13.70 -22.23
CA THR A 194 -2.63 -12.60 -22.67
C THR A 194 -1.17 -12.84 -22.27
N TRP A 195 -0.90 -13.37 -21.08
CA TRP A 195 0.45 -13.74 -20.65
C TRP A 195 1.05 -14.84 -21.51
N LEU A 196 0.29 -15.94 -21.72
CA LEU A 196 0.74 -17.10 -22.52
C LEU A 196 1.01 -16.76 -23.99
N ALA A 197 0.36 -15.72 -24.52
CA ALA A 197 0.56 -15.27 -25.89
C ALA A 197 1.78 -14.34 -26.07
N GLN A 198 2.41 -13.88 -24.98
CA GLN A 198 3.61 -13.05 -25.09
C GLN A 198 4.85 -13.89 -25.39
N PRO A 199 5.77 -13.40 -26.24
CA PRO A 199 6.96 -14.16 -26.60
C PRO A 199 7.86 -14.40 -25.39
N VAL A 200 8.47 -15.58 -25.35
CA VAL A 200 9.52 -15.97 -24.39
C VAL A 200 10.82 -16.03 -25.18
N GLU A 201 11.57 -14.94 -25.18
CA GLU A 201 12.71 -14.73 -26.07
C GLU A 201 13.96 -15.48 -25.62
N TYR A 202 14.15 -15.59 -24.31
CA TYR A 202 15.30 -16.27 -23.70
C TYR A 202 14.93 -17.63 -23.17
N ALA A 203 15.90 -18.53 -23.08
CA ALA A 203 15.68 -19.81 -22.42
C ALA A 203 15.32 -19.61 -20.94
N PRO A 204 14.24 -20.24 -20.43
CA PRO A 204 13.85 -20.13 -19.02
C PRO A 204 15.01 -20.50 -18.07
N GLY A 205 15.19 -19.72 -17.03
CA GLY A 205 16.27 -19.88 -16.05
C GLY A 205 17.57 -19.13 -16.39
N THR A 206 17.71 -18.53 -17.57
CA THR A 206 18.94 -17.86 -18.00
C THR A 206 18.90 -16.34 -17.96
N HIS A 207 17.70 -15.77 -17.90
CA HIS A 207 17.49 -14.32 -17.95
C HIS A 207 16.55 -13.84 -16.85
N PHE A 208 17.08 -13.06 -15.92
CA PHE A 208 16.28 -12.43 -14.89
C PHE A 208 15.61 -11.18 -15.46
N LEU A 209 14.29 -11.14 -15.31
CA LEU A 209 13.50 -9.93 -15.55
C LEU A 209 12.43 -9.81 -14.47
N TYR A 210 12.44 -8.72 -13.72
CA TYR A 210 11.38 -8.46 -12.74
C TYR A 210 10.04 -8.23 -13.47
N ASN A 211 9.19 -9.25 -13.47
CA ASN A 211 7.97 -9.33 -14.27
C ASN A 211 6.75 -9.59 -13.38
N THR A 212 5.90 -8.58 -13.27
CA THR A 212 4.72 -8.65 -12.39
C THR A 212 3.67 -9.65 -12.89
N GLY A 213 3.59 -9.87 -14.19
CA GLY A 213 2.72 -10.89 -14.77
C GLY A 213 3.09 -12.32 -14.36
N ASN A 214 4.37 -12.58 -14.09
CA ASN A 214 4.80 -13.89 -13.56
C ASN A 214 4.13 -14.19 -12.21
N THR A 215 4.01 -13.20 -11.35
CA THR A 215 3.34 -13.39 -10.05
C THR A 215 1.83 -13.56 -10.20
N TYR A 216 1.20 -12.86 -11.15
CA TYR A 216 -0.20 -13.11 -11.48
C TYR A 216 -0.43 -14.57 -11.89
N MET A 217 0.46 -15.13 -12.71
CA MET A 217 0.39 -16.54 -13.13
C MET A 217 0.50 -17.50 -11.94
N LEU A 218 1.30 -17.18 -10.90
CA LEU A 218 1.33 -17.97 -9.65
C LEU A 218 -0.05 -17.99 -8.97
N GLY A 219 -0.71 -16.83 -8.89
CA GLY A 219 -2.08 -16.74 -8.36
C GLY A 219 -3.10 -17.50 -9.20
N ALA A 220 -2.98 -17.44 -10.53
CA ALA A 220 -3.84 -18.17 -11.45
C ALA A 220 -3.62 -19.70 -11.35
N ILE A 221 -2.38 -20.16 -11.17
CA ILE A 221 -2.05 -21.59 -10.93
C ILE A 221 -2.68 -22.05 -9.61
N LEU A 222 -2.54 -21.26 -8.53
CA LEU A 222 -3.19 -21.56 -7.26
C LEU A 222 -4.70 -21.75 -7.45
N HIS A 223 -5.34 -20.85 -8.19
CA HIS A 223 -6.77 -20.97 -8.49
C HIS A 223 -7.10 -22.26 -9.27
N LYS A 224 -6.31 -22.61 -10.29
CA LYS A 224 -6.50 -23.86 -11.05
C LYS A 224 -6.37 -25.11 -10.18
N VAL A 225 -5.44 -25.10 -9.22
CA VAL A 225 -5.19 -26.24 -8.33
C VAL A 225 -6.23 -26.36 -7.22
N THR A 226 -6.77 -25.24 -6.73
CA THR A 226 -7.60 -25.23 -5.51
C THR A 226 -9.06 -24.81 -5.74
N GLY A 227 -9.37 -24.12 -6.83
CA GLY A 227 -10.65 -23.46 -7.06
C GLY A 227 -10.83 -22.16 -6.24
N LEU A 228 -9.85 -21.77 -5.41
CA LEU A 228 -9.94 -20.60 -4.53
C LEU A 228 -9.17 -19.41 -5.11
N THR A 229 -9.56 -18.18 -4.70
CA THR A 229 -8.72 -17.01 -4.89
C THR A 229 -7.52 -17.04 -3.93
N LEU A 230 -6.47 -16.23 -4.18
CA LEU A 230 -5.35 -16.11 -3.23
C LEU A 230 -5.82 -15.68 -1.84
N GLU A 231 -6.72 -14.71 -1.78
CA GLU A 231 -7.27 -14.22 -0.51
C GLU A 231 -8.04 -15.30 0.24
N ASP A 232 -8.95 -16.02 -0.43
CA ASP A 232 -9.72 -17.11 0.19
C ASP A 232 -8.82 -18.27 0.63
N TYR A 233 -7.77 -18.57 -0.14
CA TYR A 233 -6.82 -19.64 0.20
C TYR A 233 -5.95 -19.27 1.41
N LEU A 234 -5.44 -18.03 1.45
CA LEU A 234 -4.59 -17.53 2.54
C LEU A 234 -5.38 -17.25 3.83
N LYS A 235 -6.66 -16.91 3.71
CA LYS A 235 -7.49 -16.54 4.87
C LYS A 235 -7.40 -17.53 6.03
N PRO A 236 -7.73 -18.84 5.89
CA PRO A 236 -7.62 -19.80 6.99
C PRO A 236 -6.19 -20.26 7.27
N ARG A 237 -5.25 -20.14 6.32
CA ARG A 237 -3.90 -20.71 6.39
C ARG A 237 -2.84 -19.74 6.88
N LEU A 238 -3.04 -18.45 6.64
CA LEU A 238 -2.08 -17.40 7.00
C LEU A 238 -2.76 -16.25 7.76
N PHE A 239 -3.79 -15.63 7.18
CA PHE A 239 -4.33 -14.38 7.73
C PHE A 239 -4.99 -14.59 9.10
N GLN A 240 -5.84 -15.60 9.25
CA GLN A 240 -6.45 -15.92 10.54
C GLN A 240 -5.43 -16.38 11.58
N PRO A 241 -4.52 -17.34 11.30
CA PRO A 241 -3.48 -17.75 12.23
C PRO A 241 -2.60 -16.62 12.74
N LEU A 242 -2.26 -15.64 11.86
CA LEU A 242 -1.46 -14.48 12.23
C LEU A 242 -2.32 -13.33 12.79
N GLY A 243 -3.64 -13.46 12.84
CA GLY A 243 -4.55 -12.46 13.39
C GLY A 243 -4.68 -11.21 12.51
N PHE A 244 -4.61 -11.34 11.19
CA PHE A 244 -4.83 -10.24 10.25
C PHE A 244 -6.30 -9.82 10.27
N THR A 245 -6.55 -8.51 10.22
CA THR A 245 -7.90 -7.95 10.18
C THR A 245 -7.96 -6.74 9.27
N GLY A 246 -9.06 -6.64 8.51
CA GLY A 246 -9.33 -5.46 7.68
C GLY A 246 -8.49 -5.38 6.41
N TYR A 247 -7.93 -6.48 5.94
CA TYR A 247 -7.22 -6.57 4.66
C TYR A 247 -8.19 -6.67 3.48
N ASP A 248 -7.69 -6.38 2.30
CA ASP A 248 -8.32 -6.62 1.01
C ASP A 248 -7.26 -6.75 -0.09
N TRP A 249 -7.67 -7.31 -1.24
CA TRP A 249 -6.78 -7.52 -2.37
C TRP A 249 -7.48 -7.20 -3.69
N GLU A 250 -6.87 -6.35 -4.50
CA GLU A 250 -7.35 -6.01 -5.84
C GLU A 250 -7.51 -7.27 -6.71
N VAL A 251 -8.53 -7.25 -7.58
CA VAL A 251 -8.82 -8.35 -8.49
C VAL A 251 -8.67 -7.94 -9.96
N SER A 252 -8.30 -8.91 -10.79
CA SER A 252 -8.29 -8.79 -12.24
C SER A 252 -9.72 -8.76 -12.80
N PRO A 253 -9.92 -8.44 -14.08
CA PRO A 253 -11.24 -8.55 -14.74
C PRO A 253 -11.86 -9.96 -14.66
N GLN A 254 -11.05 -11.00 -14.43
CA GLN A 254 -11.51 -12.37 -14.25
C GLN A 254 -11.86 -12.73 -12.80
N GLY A 255 -11.82 -11.76 -11.88
CA GLY A 255 -12.12 -11.97 -10.47
C GLY A 255 -11.03 -12.67 -9.65
N LEU A 256 -9.82 -12.85 -10.21
CA LEU A 256 -8.67 -13.38 -9.49
C LEU A 256 -7.87 -12.22 -8.87
N ASN A 257 -7.32 -12.42 -7.67
CA ASN A 257 -6.43 -11.42 -7.09
C ASN A 257 -5.25 -11.11 -8.01
N THR A 258 -4.82 -9.85 -8.06
CA THR A 258 -3.73 -9.41 -8.94
C THR A 258 -2.37 -10.01 -8.58
N ALA A 259 -2.28 -10.63 -7.42
CA ALA A 259 -1.14 -11.41 -6.91
C ALA A 259 0.17 -10.61 -6.76
N GLY A 260 0.62 -9.97 -7.84
CA GLY A 260 1.88 -9.22 -7.88
C GLY A 260 1.81 -7.84 -7.23
N TYR A 261 0.61 -7.36 -6.91
CA TYR A 261 0.32 -6.07 -6.27
C TYR A 261 -1.11 -6.11 -5.70
N GLY A 262 -1.58 -4.99 -5.14
CA GLY A 262 -2.98 -4.81 -4.82
C GLY A 262 -3.43 -5.27 -3.43
N LEU A 263 -2.58 -5.99 -2.69
CA LEU A 263 -2.87 -6.32 -1.29
C LEU A 263 -2.71 -5.07 -0.42
N ARG A 264 -3.68 -4.85 0.48
CA ARG A 264 -3.59 -3.86 1.57
C ARG A 264 -3.70 -4.57 2.91
N VAL A 265 -2.75 -4.32 3.79
CA VAL A 265 -2.71 -4.83 5.17
C VAL A 265 -2.20 -3.74 6.12
N LYS A 266 -2.26 -3.97 7.42
CA LYS A 266 -1.69 -3.08 8.42
C LYS A 266 -0.17 -3.26 8.52
N THR A 267 0.51 -2.26 9.05
CA THR A 267 1.97 -2.32 9.29
C THR A 267 2.35 -3.50 10.17
N GLU A 268 1.56 -3.80 11.21
CA GLU A 268 1.80 -4.95 12.07
C GLU A 268 1.67 -6.28 11.31
N ASP A 269 0.80 -6.36 10.30
CA ASP A 269 0.63 -7.57 9.48
C ASP A 269 1.84 -7.80 8.55
N ILE A 270 2.47 -6.71 8.07
CA ILE A 270 3.77 -6.80 7.36
C ILE A 270 4.84 -7.38 8.31
N ALA A 271 4.92 -6.86 9.54
CA ALA A 271 5.88 -7.34 10.52
C ALA A 271 5.64 -8.81 10.89
N LYS A 272 4.38 -9.25 10.98
CA LYS A 272 4.02 -10.66 11.26
C LYS A 272 4.46 -11.60 10.12
N LEU A 273 4.35 -11.17 8.86
CA LEU A 273 4.91 -11.95 7.74
C LEU A 273 6.43 -12.08 7.90
N GLY A 274 7.13 -10.97 8.18
CA GLY A 274 8.57 -10.99 8.42
C GLY A 274 8.97 -11.91 9.57
N GLN A 275 8.24 -11.85 10.68
CA GLN A 275 8.47 -12.70 11.84
C GLN A 275 8.23 -14.19 11.54
N LEU A 276 7.22 -14.53 10.75
CA LEU A 276 6.99 -15.88 10.28
C LEU A 276 8.20 -16.44 9.51
N TYR A 277 8.75 -15.63 8.61
CA TYR A 277 9.95 -16.00 7.84
C TYR A 277 11.22 -16.04 8.70
N LEU A 278 11.37 -15.10 9.64
CA LEU A 278 12.47 -15.11 10.62
C LEU A 278 12.47 -16.39 11.45
N GLN A 279 11.29 -16.86 11.86
CA GLN A 279 11.09 -18.09 12.65
C GLN A 279 10.99 -19.36 11.79
N LYS A 280 11.51 -19.33 10.55
CA LYS A 280 11.53 -20.49 9.65
C LYS A 280 10.15 -21.12 9.44
N GLY A 281 9.14 -20.28 9.28
CA GLY A 281 7.77 -20.71 8.99
C GLY A 281 6.94 -21.08 10.20
N LYS A 282 7.44 -20.89 11.41
CA LYS A 282 6.71 -21.15 12.65
C LYS A 282 6.05 -19.89 13.20
N TRP A 283 4.84 -20.01 13.71
CA TRP A 283 4.10 -18.96 14.38
C TRP A 283 3.48 -19.48 15.65
N LYS A 284 3.85 -18.91 16.81
CA LYS A 284 3.38 -19.33 18.14
C LYS A 284 3.44 -20.86 18.33
N GLY A 285 4.54 -21.47 17.91
CA GLY A 285 4.78 -22.91 18.02
C GLY A 285 4.17 -23.77 16.91
N SER A 286 3.23 -23.24 16.11
CA SER A 286 2.63 -23.96 14.99
C SER A 286 3.43 -23.74 13.70
N GLU A 287 3.65 -24.79 12.93
CA GLU A 287 4.31 -24.71 11.63
C GLU A 287 3.30 -24.29 10.54
N ILE A 288 3.38 -23.05 10.11
CA ILE A 288 2.59 -22.52 8.99
C ILE A 288 3.26 -22.92 7.65
N LEU A 289 4.55 -22.58 7.47
CA LEU A 289 5.37 -22.96 6.32
C LEU A 289 6.46 -23.96 6.77
N THR A 290 6.97 -24.74 5.83
CA THR A 290 8.16 -25.54 6.11
C THR A 290 9.41 -24.67 6.19
N GLY A 291 10.34 -25.03 7.09
CA GLY A 291 11.64 -24.33 7.15
C GLY A 291 12.40 -24.38 5.83
N GLN A 292 12.31 -25.51 5.11
CA GLN A 292 12.91 -25.66 3.78
C GLN A 292 12.40 -24.59 2.80
N TRP A 293 11.06 -24.40 2.72
CA TRP A 293 10.51 -23.37 1.84
C TRP A 293 11.04 -21.97 2.19
N VAL A 294 11.10 -21.65 3.49
CA VAL A 294 11.62 -20.35 3.95
C VAL A 294 13.07 -20.17 3.52
N ASP A 295 13.91 -21.20 3.73
CA ASP A 295 15.33 -21.17 3.35
C ASP A 295 15.51 -20.98 1.85
N GLU A 296 14.77 -21.72 1.02
CA GLU A 296 14.81 -21.58 -0.44
C GLU A 296 14.29 -20.22 -0.89
N ALA A 297 13.14 -19.78 -0.37
CA ALA A 297 12.50 -18.54 -0.79
C ALA A 297 13.33 -17.29 -0.45
N THR A 298 14.12 -17.34 0.61
CA THR A 298 14.92 -16.19 1.07
C THR A 298 16.40 -16.30 0.74
N SER A 299 16.84 -17.40 0.13
CA SER A 299 18.19 -17.54 -0.43
C SER A 299 18.27 -16.95 -1.84
N LYS A 300 19.51 -16.67 -2.27
CA LYS A 300 19.78 -16.24 -3.64
C LYS A 300 19.55 -17.39 -4.61
N GLN A 301 18.48 -17.35 -5.36
CA GLN A 301 18.14 -18.32 -6.40
C GLN A 301 18.65 -17.91 -7.78
N THR A 302 18.88 -16.59 -7.97
CA THR A 302 19.34 -16.01 -9.22
C THR A 302 20.03 -14.68 -8.97
N GLU A 303 20.95 -14.31 -9.88
CA GLU A 303 21.42 -12.94 -10.00
C GLU A 303 20.27 -12.06 -10.50
N SER A 304 20.14 -10.86 -9.92
CA SER A 304 19.06 -9.96 -10.31
C SER A 304 19.31 -9.18 -11.59
N GLN A 305 20.57 -9.16 -12.07
CA GLN A 305 21.01 -8.33 -13.21
C GLN A 305 20.73 -6.81 -13.03
N VAL A 306 20.45 -6.39 -11.80
CA VAL A 306 20.22 -4.99 -11.43
C VAL A 306 21.49 -4.45 -10.79
N ASN A 307 22.17 -3.52 -11.45
CA ASN A 307 23.41 -2.90 -10.92
C ASN A 307 23.05 -1.69 -10.07
N ASN A 308 22.33 -1.89 -8.97
CA ASN A 308 21.89 -0.79 -8.12
C ASN A 308 21.70 -1.23 -6.66
N GLY A 309 22.70 -0.96 -5.82
CA GLY A 309 22.62 -1.10 -4.37
C GLY A 309 22.08 -2.45 -3.92
N ASP A 310 21.11 -2.42 -3.01
CA ASP A 310 20.50 -3.63 -2.44
C ASP A 310 19.77 -4.54 -3.43
N TRP A 311 19.40 -4.02 -4.61
CA TRP A 311 18.78 -4.87 -5.64
C TRP A 311 19.78 -5.70 -6.43
N SER A 312 21.08 -5.43 -6.32
CA SER A 312 22.14 -6.24 -6.95
C SER A 312 22.48 -7.53 -6.20
N GLU A 313 22.00 -7.69 -4.96
CA GLU A 313 22.32 -8.83 -4.10
C GLU A 313 21.63 -10.15 -4.51
N GLY A 314 20.73 -10.09 -5.51
CA GLY A 314 20.03 -11.24 -6.07
C GLY A 314 18.60 -11.41 -5.55
N TYR A 315 17.94 -12.46 -6.05
CA TYR A 315 16.51 -12.70 -5.86
C TYR A 315 16.23 -14.16 -5.48
N GLY A 316 15.28 -14.37 -4.59
CA GLY A 316 14.77 -15.67 -4.17
C GLY A 316 13.44 -16.00 -4.81
N TYR A 317 12.51 -16.61 -4.05
CA TYR A 317 11.13 -16.85 -4.47
C TYR A 317 10.26 -15.65 -4.05
N GLN A 318 10.26 -14.58 -4.86
CA GLN A 318 9.54 -13.32 -4.63
C GLN A 318 10.03 -12.55 -3.38
N PHE A 319 11.30 -12.70 -3.04
CA PHE A 319 12.04 -11.96 -2.03
C PHE A 319 13.35 -11.46 -2.62
N TRP A 320 13.71 -10.22 -2.32
CA TRP A 320 15.00 -9.64 -2.62
C TRP A 320 16.02 -9.98 -1.54
N ARG A 321 17.25 -10.23 -1.97
CA ARG A 321 18.38 -10.19 -1.04
C ARG A 321 18.75 -8.74 -0.78
N CYS A 322 19.40 -8.48 0.36
CA CYS A 322 19.93 -7.19 0.72
C CYS A 322 21.43 -7.30 0.99
N THR A 323 22.11 -6.17 0.94
CA THR A 323 23.40 -6.00 1.61
C THR A 323 23.30 -6.45 3.07
N HIS A 324 24.42 -6.68 3.74
CA HIS A 324 24.48 -7.14 5.15
C HIS A 324 23.91 -8.56 5.40
N GLY A 325 23.62 -9.32 4.34
CA GLY A 325 23.08 -10.68 4.47
C GLY A 325 21.60 -10.76 4.86
N PHE A 326 20.87 -9.64 4.79
CA PHE A 326 19.44 -9.59 5.05
C PHE A 326 18.64 -10.01 3.82
N TYR A 327 17.29 -10.11 3.98
CA TYR A 327 16.37 -10.28 2.89
C TYR A 327 15.08 -9.49 3.15
N ARG A 328 14.36 -9.23 2.09
CA ARG A 328 13.13 -8.45 2.21
C ARG A 328 12.09 -8.81 1.17
N GLY A 329 10.79 -8.61 1.49
CA GLY A 329 9.76 -8.27 0.55
C GLY A 329 9.73 -6.75 0.38
N ASP A 330 9.60 -6.26 -0.86
CA ASP A 330 9.47 -4.83 -1.09
C ASP A 330 8.37 -4.48 -2.09
N GLY A 331 7.86 -3.27 -1.95
CA GLY A 331 6.90 -2.67 -2.87
C GLY A 331 7.33 -1.29 -3.30
N ALA A 332 6.86 -0.88 -4.46
CA ALA A 332 7.15 0.43 -5.01
C ALA A 332 6.94 1.52 -3.96
N TYR A 333 7.80 2.52 -4.03
CA TYR A 333 7.82 3.67 -3.13
C TYR A 333 8.19 3.37 -1.66
N GLY A 334 8.78 2.20 -1.36
CA GLY A 334 9.34 1.92 -0.03
C GLY A 334 8.37 1.25 0.94
N GLN A 335 7.57 0.30 0.46
CA GLN A 335 6.85 -0.64 1.30
C GLN A 335 7.81 -1.78 1.62
N PHE A 336 8.34 -1.87 2.83
CA PHE A 336 9.37 -2.84 3.18
C PHE A 336 8.95 -3.79 4.29
N CYS A 337 9.25 -5.07 4.10
CA CYS A 337 9.31 -6.11 5.12
C CYS A 337 10.75 -6.63 5.16
N ILE A 338 11.59 -6.01 5.98
CA ILE A 338 13.02 -6.35 6.09
C ILE A 338 13.20 -7.34 7.23
N VAL A 339 13.87 -8.44 6.93
CA VAL A 339 14.20 -9.49 7.91
C VAL A 339 15.72 -9.52 8.11
N MET A 340 16.14 -9.42 9.36
CA MET A 340 17.54 -9.34 9.79
C MET A 340 17.88 -10.53 10.70
N PRO A 341 18.17 -11.74 10.12
CA PRO A 341 18.26 -12.98 10.91
C PRO A 341 19.33 -12.94 12.01
N GLN A 342 20.49 -12.32 11.72
CA GLN A 342 21.59 -12.25 12.70
C GLN A 342 21.27 -11.34 13.90
N TYR A 343 20.23 -10.53 13.82
CA TYR A 343 19.76 -9.69 14.92
C TYR A 343 18.45 -10.18 15.54
N ASP A 344 17.89 -11.31 15.07
CA ASP A 344 16.55 -11.78 15.43
C ASP A 344 15.53 -10.62 15.37
N ALA A 345 15.52 -9.90 14.24
CA ALA A 345 14.76 -8.68 14.09
C ALA A 345 14.02 -8.59 12.75
N VAL A 346 12.90 -7.86 12.76
CA VAL A 346 12.10 -7.50 11.60
C VAL A 346 11.80 -6.01 11.64
N LEU A 347 11.92 -5.34 10.50
CA LEU A 347 11.49 -3.97 10.32
C LEU A 347 10.44 -3.90 9.21
N ALA A 348 9.22 -3.53 9.58
CA ALA A 348 8.16 -3.18 8.64
C ALA A 348 8.10 -1.67 8.46
N VAL A 349 8.06 -1.20 7.22
CA VAL A 349 7.99 0.22 6.85
C VAL A 349 6.98 0.41 5.74
N THR A 350 6.22 1.49 5.81
CA THR A 350 5.43 1.99 4.68
C THR A 350 5.78 3.45 4.42
N GLY A 351 5.67 3.89 3.17
CA GLY A 351 6.03 5.25 2.80
C GLY A 351 5.76 5.57 1.34
N GLN A 352 6.14 6.79 0.95
CA GLN A 352 6.20 7.26 -0.41
C GLN A 352 7.58 7.85 -0.67
N SER A 353 8.50 6.97 -1.08
CA SER A 353 9.89 7.32 -1.40
C SER A 353 10.11 7.31 -2.91
N PRO A 354 10.53 8.41 -3.52
CA PRO A 354 10.94 8.42 -4.93
C PRO A 354 12.28 7.74 -5.14
N ASP A 355 13.08 7.61 -4.07
CA ASP A 355 14.38 6.94 -4.04
C ASP A 355 14.40 5.89 -2.92
N MET A 356 14.07 4.66 -3.29
CA MET A 356 13.98 3.55 -2.34
C MET A 356 15.34 3.17 -1.76
N GLN A 357 16.45 3.34 -2.52
CA GLN A 357 17.78 3.08 -2.00
C GLN A 357 18.16 4.08 -0.91
N LYS A 358 17.81 5.35 -1.08
CA LYS A 358 17.99 6.36 -0.03
C LYS A 358 17.26 5.97 1.26
N SER A 359 16.03 5.45 1.14
CA SER A 359 15.29 4.96 2.30
C SER A 359 16.01 3.82 3.00
N MET A 360 16.54 2.87 2.22
CA MET A 360 17.29 1.73 2.77
C MET A 360 18.61 2.17 3.40
N ASN A 361 19.34 3.11 2.79
CA ASN A 361 20.57 3.65 3.37
C ASN A 361 20.31 4.29 4.75
N ILE A 362 19.24 5.08 4.89
CA ILE A 362 18.85 5.63 6.19
C ILE A 362 18.56 4.52 7.21
N ILE A 363 17.92 3.42 6.80
CA ILE A 363 17.68 2.27 7.68
C ILE A 363 19.02 1.62 8.07
N TRP A 364 19.92 1.38 7.10
CA TRP A 364 21.20 0.71 7.34
C TRP A 364 22.13 1.53 8.24
N ASP A 365 22.14 2.84 8.07
CA ASP A 365 23.00 3.74 8.85
C ASP A 365 22.62 3.79 10.33
N HIS A 366 21.35 3.54 10.68
CA HIS A 366 20.88 3.79 12.04
C HIS A 366 20.35 2.54 12.76
N ILE A 367 19.66 1.62 12.09
CA ILE A 367 18.92 0.55 12.79
C ILE A 367 19.83 -0.64 13.18
N PRO A 368 20.58 -1.30 12.27
CA PRO A 368 21.36 -2.48 12.64
C PRO A 368 22.45 -2.17 13.67
N GLY A 369 23.13 -1.04 13.52
CA GLY A 369 24.23 -0.61 14.43
C GLY A 369 23.78 -0.38 15.88
N GLY A 370 22.49 -0.09 16.08
CA GLY A 370 21.86 0.09 17.39
C GLY A 370 21.52 -1.20 18.12
N MET A 371 21.62 -2.35 17.46
CA MET A 371 21.31 -3.66 18.02
C MET A 371 22.56 -4.32 18.57
N LYS A 372 22.50 -4.82 19.81
CA LYS A 372 23.61 -5.49 20.50
C LYS A 372 23.12 -6.83 21.06
N ASP A 373 24.05 -7.73 21.29
CA ASP A 373 23.75 -8.97 21.99
C ASP A 373 23.40 -8.68 23.46
N GLY A 374 22.31 -9.26 23.93
CA GLY A 374 21.84 -9.12 25.30
C GLY A 374 21.14 -7.78 25.60
N VAL A 375 20.69 -7.65 26.83
CA VAL A 375 19.98 -6.47 27.34
C VAL A 375 20.93 -5.30 27.50
N LEU A 376 20.54 -4.12 27.06
CA LEU A 376 21.27 -2.87 27.32
C LEU A 376 20.88 -2.28 28.67
N PRO A 377 21.77 -1.46 29.27
CA PRO A 377 21.41 -0.68 30.45
C PRO A 377 20.15 0.16 30.18
N GLU A 378 19.25 0.17 31.15
CA GLU A 378 18.05 1.00 31.06
C GLU A 378 18.41 2.48 30.93
N ASN A 379 17.77 3.16 30.00
CA ASN A 379 17.93 4.59 29.77
C ASN A 379 16.53 5.23 29.67
N SER A 380 15.94 5.51 30.81
CA SER A 380 14.59 6.05 30.91
C SER A 380 14.43 7.42 30.25
N GLU A 381 15.50 8.24 30.19
CA GLU A 381 15.46 9.53 29.51
C GLU A 381 15.35 9.36 27.99
N GLU A 382 16.19 8.51 27.39
CA GLU A 382 16.13 8.21 25.95
C GLU A 382 14.83 7.50 25.57
N GLN A 383 14.32 6.60 26.42
CA GLN A 383 13.05 5.90 26.21
C GLN A 383 11.86 6.87 26.24
N MET A 384 11.82 7.81 27.20
CA MET A 384 10.80 8.84 27.27
C MET A 384 10.88 9.79 26.07
N ALA A 385 12.07 10.17 25.65
CA ALA A 385 12.28 10.99 24.47
C ALA A 385 11.82 10.28 23.20
N LEU A 386 12.18 9.02 23.02
CA LEU A 386 11.72 8.19 21.88
C LEU A 386 10.19 8.08 21.85
N LYS A 387 9.56 7.75 22.97
CA LYS A 387 8.11 7.66 23.08
C LYS A 387 7.43 8.97 22.70
N LYS A 388 7.97 10.09 23.14
CA LYS A 388 7.48 11.42 22.78
C LYS A 388 7.63 11.67 21.28
N GLU A 389 8.80 11.42 20.70
CA GLU A 389 9.05 11.62 19.27
C GLU A 389 8.14 10.75 18.41
N LEU A 390 7.98 9.46 18.73
CA LEU A 390 7.06 8.55 18.03
C LEU A 390 5.60 9.05 18.08
N SER A 391 5.16 9.64 19.21
CA SER A 391 3.80 10.17 19.36
C SER A 391 3.54 11.47 18.58
N LEU A 392 4.60 12.17 18.19
CA LEU A 392 4.55 13.45 17.47
C LEU A 392 4.81 13.32 15.97
N LEU A 393 4.99 12.09 15.46
CA LEU A 393 5.21 11.86 14.03
C LEU A 393 4.01 12.38 13.22
N GLU A 394 4.31 13.27 12.27
CA GLU A 394 3.29 13.87 11.42
C GLU A 394 3.90 14.24 10.06
N LEU A 395 3.15 14.03 8.99
CA LEU A 395 3.53 14.55 7.68
C LEU A 395 3.44 16.07 7.67
N PRO A 396 4.33 16.75 6.93
CA PRO A 396 4.26 18.19 6.80
C PRO A 396 2.86 18.62 6.33
N VAL A 397 2.30 19.60 7.04
CA VAL A 397 1.11 20.31 6.59
C VAL A 397 1.52 21.49 5.71
N VAL A 398 0.66 21.95 4.80
CA VAL A 398 0.95 23.16 4.03
C VAL A 398 1.17 24.32 4.99
N ALA A 399 2.38 24.85 5.02
CA ALA A 399 2.65 26.06 5.76
C ALA A 399 1.90 27.21 5.07
N GLY A 400 0.86 27.73 5.73
CA GLY A 400 0.23 28.99 5.33
C GLY A 400 1.23 30.12 5.51
N GLY A 401 1.60 30.77 4.41
CA GLY A 401 2.45 31.97 4.45
C GLY A 401 1.72 33.20 5.02
N ILE A 402 0.40 33.13 5.20
CA ILE A 402 -0.43 34.28 5.61
C ILE A 402 -1.21 33.91 6.87
N SER A 403 -1.02 34.75 7.89
CA SER A 403 -1.96 34.85 8.98
C SER A 403 -3.36 35.05 8.40
N VAL A 404 -4.31 34.25 8.85
CA VAL A 404 -5.69 34.15 8.36
C VAL A 404 -6.47 35.48 8.45
N LEU A 405 -5.82 36.57 8.87
CA LEU A 405 -6.42 37.89 8.98
C LEU A 405 -5.60 38.94 8.20
N PRO A 406 -6.17 39.59 7.16
CA PRO A 406 -5.60 40.77 6.59
C PRO A 406 -5.62 41.89 7.68
N GLY A 407 -4.46 42.45 8.01
CA GLY A 407 -4.36 43.59 8.89
C GLY A 407 -3.64 43.43 10.24
N VAL A 408 -3.18 42.22 10.59
CA VAL A 408 -2.36 42.00 11.79
C VAL A 408 -0.88 42.10 11.43
N LYS A 409 -0.25 43.20 11.81
CA LYS A 409 1.20 43.41 11.74
C LYS A 409 1.91 42.32 12.54
N LYS A 410 2.99 41.73 11.97
CA LYS A 410 3.92 40.86 12.69
C LYS A 410 4.41 41.56 13.96
N GLY A 411 3.90 41.15 15.11
CA GLY A 411 4.31 41.67 16.39
C GLY A 411 3.57 40.95 17.53
N GLY A 412 4.27 40.05 18.23
CA GLY A 412 3.86 39.50 19.51
C GLY A 412 2.99 38.23 19.41
N GLY A 413 3.53 37.14 19.89
CA GLY A 413 2.90 35.79 19.90
C GLY A 413 1.55 35.77 20.60
N SER A 414 0.53 35.56 19.86
CA SER A 414 -0.72 34.94 20.32
C SER A 414 -1.16 33.94 19.23
N SER A 415 -1.49 32.74 19.69
CA SER A 415 -1.91 31.64 18.81
C SER A 415 -3.19 32.04 18.07
N LEU A 416 -3.26 31.68 16.78
CA LEU A 416 -4.42 31.87 15.89
C LEU A 416 -5.71 31.19 16.38
N ALA A 417 -5.64 30.43 17.48
CA ALA A 417 -6.77 29.74 18.09
C ALA A 417 -7.71 30.67 18.89
N GLU A 418 -7.34 31.93 19.16
CA GLU A 418 -8.08 32.81 20.08
C GLU A 418 -8.97 33.85 19.41
N ARG A 419 -9.04 33.90 18.07
CA ARG A 419 -9.92 34.86 17.40
C ARG A 419 -10.93 34.13 16.52
N GLY A 420 -12.11 33.88 17.07
CA GLY A 420 -13.28 33.44 16.33
C GLY A 420 -13.63 34.41 15.19
N GLY A 421 -13.68 33.95 13.99
CA GLY A 421 -14.06 34.71 12.80
C GLY A 421 -13.33 34.16 11.56
N GLY A 422 -14.08 33.65 10.60
CA GLY A 422 -13.53 33.22 9.31
C GLY A 422 -12.68 34.31 8.69
N SER A 423 -11.56 33.96 8.05
CA SER A 423 -10.73 34.93 7.34
C SER A 423 -11.55 35.63 6.24
N VAL A 424 -11.22 36.88 5.95
CA VAL A 424 -11.88 37.64 4.86
C VAL A 424 -11.89 36.87 3.52
N PRO A 425 -10.82 36.16 3.09
CA PRO A 425 -10.86 35.33 1.90
C PRO A 425 -11.90 34.22 1.98
N ALA A 426 -11.96 33.46 3.08
CA ALA A 426 -12.92 32.38 3.26
C ALA A 426 -14.36 32.87 3.18
N ALA A 427 -14.70 33.97 3.86
CA ALA A 427 -16.05 34.54 3.86
C ALA A 427 -16.53 34.98 2.48
N ALA A 428 -15.62 35.45 1.61
CA ALA A 428 -15.97 35.87 0.24
C ALA A 428 -16.37 34.70 -0.66
N TYR A 429 -15.86 33.50 -0.39
CA TYR A 429 -16.03 32.31 -1.22
C TYR A 429 -16.85 31.21 -0.56
N ASP A 430 -17.29 31.40 0.68
CA ASP A 430 -18.07 30.44 1.44
C ASP A 430 -19.39 30.11 0.76
N ARG A 431 -19.68 28.82 0.65
CA ARG A 431 -20.93 28.26 0.08
C ARG A 431 -21.29 28.76 -1.32
N LYS A 432 -20.32 29.30 -2.05
CA LYS A 432 -20.50 29.61 -3.46
C LYS A 432 -20.47 28.32 -4.29
N HIS A 433 -21.43 28.22 -5.23
CA HIS A 433 -21.49 27.13 -6.17
C HIS A 433 -20.69 27.49 -7.43
N TRP A 434 -19.65 26.73 -7.69
CA TRP A 434 -18.79 26.90 -8.88
C TRP A 434 -19.21 25.88 -9.91
N VAL A 435 -19.83 26.32 -11.01
CA VAL A 435 -20.17 25.47 -12.16
C VAL A 435 -18.92 25.36 -13.04
N LEU A 436 -18.45 24.15 -13.24
CA LEU A 436 -17.22 23.88 -13.99
C LEU A 436 -17.49 23.72 -15.49
N ALA A 437 -16.53 24.13 -16.29
CA ALA A 437 -16.45 23.75 -17.70
C ALA A 437 -16.32 22.22 -17.84
N GLU A 438 -16.67 21.69 -19.02
CA GLU A 438 -16.48 20.27 -19.32
C GLU A 438 -15.03 19.86 -19.08
N ASN A 439 -14.82 18.75 -18.40
CA ASN A 439 -13.51 18.29 -17.98
C ASN A 439 -13.42 16.75 -17.96
N GLU A 440 -12.20 16.24 -18.05
CA GLU A 440 -11.89 14.81 -18.08
C GLU A 440 -12.33 14.01 -16.83
N PHE A 441 -12.65 14.69 -15.73
CA PHE A 441 -13.05 14.05 -14.46
C PHE A 441 -14.57 13.89 -14.33
N GLY A 442 -15.37 14.44 -15.22
CA GLY A 442 -16.83 14.45 -15.11
C GLY A 442 -17.35 15.28 -13.92
N ILE A 443 -16.53 16.20 -13.41
CA ILE A 443 -16.92 17.07 -12.29
C ILE A 443 -17.71 18.27 -12.84
N ARG A 444 -18.92 18.46 -12.30
CA ARG A 444 -19.82 19.54 -12.74
C ARG A 444 -19.82 20.73 -11.81
N ARG A 445 -19.68 20.50 -10.49
CA ARG A 445 -19.74 21.58 -9.50
C ARG A 445 -18.76 21.35 -8.37
N LEU A 446 -18.26 22.47 -7.84
CA LEU A 446 -17.54 22.53 -6.58
C LEU A 446 -18.23 23.52 -5.64
N MET A 447 -18.19 23.26 -4.35
CA MET A 447 -18.60 24.18 -3.30
C MET A 447 -17.71 24.00 -2.07
N PHE A 448 -17.23 25.08 -1.50
CA PHE A 448 -16.49 25.08 -0.25
C PHE A 448 -17.45 25.54 0.87
N ASP A 449 -17.51 24.79 1.96
CA ASP A 449 -18.18 25.17 3.20
C ASP A 449 -17.11 25.33 4.27
N PHE A 450 -16.77 26.58 4.58
CA PHE A 450 -15.70 26.93 5.51
C PHE A 450 -16.21 27.05 6.94
N SER A 451 -15.37 26.71 7.90
CA SER A 451 -15.61 26.86 9.34
C SER A 451 -14.35 27.35 10.06
N GLU A 452 -14.46 27.68 11.34
CA GLU A 452 -13.32 28.09 12.17
C GLU A 452 -12.21 27.04 12.26
N LYS A 453 -12.55 25.75 12.14
CA LYS A 453 -11.62 24.61 12.32
C LYS A 453 -11.10 24.01 11.02
N GLY A 454 -11.66 24.41 9.87
CA GLY A 454 -11.37 23.84 8.56
C GLY A 454 -12.50 24.06 7.59
N GLY A 455 -12.87 23.01 6.85
CA GLY A 455 -14.00 23.08 5.93
C GLY A 455 -14.27 21.74 5.25
N VAL A 456 -15.22 21.81 4.34
CA VAL A 456 -15.61 20.68 3.46
C VAL A 456 -15.63 21.17 2.02
N LEU A 457 -14.91 20.48 1.15
CA LEU A 457 -15.07 20.63 -0.28
C LEU A 457 -16.10 19.60 -0.78
N TYR A 458 -17.21 20.09 -1.28
CA TYR A 458 -18.22 19.29 -1.96
C TYR A 458 -17.89 19.24 -3.45
N VAL A 459 -17.89 18.03 -4.00
CA VAL A 459 -17.61 17.76 -5.42
C VAL A 459 -18.78 17.01 -6.00
N GLU A 460 -19.42 17.55 -7.03
CA GLU A 460 -20.46 16.86 -7.81
C GLU A 460 -19.82 16.26 -9.05
N LYS A 461 -19.69 14.92 -9.04
CA LYS A 461 -19.12 14.13 -10.13
C LYS A 461 -20.15 13.12 -10.61
N ASP A 462 -20.42 13.07 -11.92
CA ASP A 462 -21.36 12.11 -12.54
C ASP A 462 -22.72 12.00 -11.82
N GLY A 463 -23.22 13.14 -11.30
CA GLY A 463 -24.48 13.20 -10.53
C GLY A 463 -24.38 12.65 -9.10
N ARG A 464 -23.17 12.33 -8.61
CA ARG A 464 -22.92 11.84 -7.24
C ARG A 464 -22.12 12.87 -6.45
N PRO A 465 -22.56 13.25 -5.23
CA PRO A 465 -21.80 14.14 -4.38
C PRO A 465 -20.69 13.40 -3.63
N ALA A 466 -19.47 13.91 -3.69
CA ALA A 466 -18.38 13.54 -2.80
C ALA A 466 -18.09 14.68 -1.80
N LYS A 467 -17.56 14.32 -0.61
CA LYS A 467 -17.19 15.26 0.44
C LYS A 467 -15.74 15.03 0.82
N LEU A 468 -14.96 16.10 0.83
CA LEU A 468 -13.56 16.08 1.25
C LEU A 468 -13.40 17.06 2.41
N GLU A 469 -13.22 16.52 3.61
CA GLU A 469 -13.04 17.30 4.84
C GLU A 469 -11.59 17.73 4.99
N PHE A 470 -11.34 18.93 5.52
CA PHE A 470 -10.00 19.46 5.79
C PHE A 470 -9.94 20.35 7.00
N GLY A 471 -8.78 20.42 7.67
CA GLY A 471 -8.51 21.31 8.78
C GLY A 471 -7.55 22.43 8.40
N TRP A 472 -7.60 23.56 9.11
CA TRP A 472 -6.62 24.63 8.93
C TRP A 472 -5.29 24.25 9.56
N GLY A 473 -4.25 24.03 8.72
CA GLY A 473 -2.91 23.69 9.17
C GLY A 473 -2.82 22.41 10.02
N LYS A 474 -3.82 21.53 9.94
CA LYS A 474 -3.86 20.23 10.62
C LYS A 474 -4.65 19.23 9.81
N TRP A 475 -4.29 17.96 9.94
CA TRP A 475 -4.99 16.88 9.28
C TRP A 475 -6.36 16.63 9.92
N VAL A 476 -7.39 16.50 9.08
CA VAL A 476 -8.73 16.04 9.45
C VAL A 476 -9.05 14.81 8.62
N LEU A 477 -9.40 13.72 9.29
CA LEU A 477 -9.75 12.47 8.64
C LEU A 477 -11.23 12.45 8.26
N GLY A 478 -11.50 12.34 6.99
CA GLY A 478 -12.82 12.11 6.41
C GLY A 478 -12.96 10.71 5.81
N ARG A 479 -14.15 10.42 5.31
CA ARG A 479 -14.44 9.20 4.54
C ARG A 479 -14.97 9.60 3.18
N SER A 480 -14.31 9.19 2.12
CA SER A 480 -14.83 9.28 0.76
C SER A 480 -15.17 7.89 0.24
N ARG A 481 -16.32 7.76 -0.41
CA ARG A 481 -16.68 6.54 -1.13
C ARG A 481 -15.93 6.40 -2.45
N GLU A 482 -15.40 7.50 -2.96
CA GLU A 482 -14.59 7.54 -4.19
C GLU A 482 -13.18 7.98 -3.82
N MET A 483 -12.22 7.07 -3.94
CA MET A 483 -10.83 7.32 -3.59
C MET A 483 -10.18 8.42 -4.44
N TYR A 484 -10.56 8.53 -5.72
CA TYR A 484 -9.91 9.44 -6.67
C TYR A 484 -10.93 10.36 -7.33
N VAL A 485 -11.47 11.30 -6.54
CA VAL A 485 -12.44 12.28 -7.05
C VAL A 485 -11.86 13.04 -8.25
N PHE A 486 -10.56 13.32 -8.24
CA PHE A 486 -9.87 14.09 -9.29
C PHE A 486 -9.04 13.22 -10.24
N GLY A 487 -9.39 11.95 -10.41
CA GLY A 487 -8.78 11.10 -11.44
C GLY A 487 -7.27 10.88 -11.29
N ALA A 488 -6.66 11.17 -10.15
CA ALA A 488 -5.27 10.82 -9.88
C ALA A 488 -5.16 9.29 -9.82
N GLY A 489 -5.22 8.66 -10.99
CA GLY A 489 -5.38 7.25 -11.20
C GLY A 489 -4.35 6.43 -10.46
N GLY A 490 -4.67 6.02 -9.25
CA GLY A 490 -4.04 4.89 -8.64
C GLY A 490 -4.49 3.61 -9.34
N LEU A 491 -3.69 2.59 -9.23
CA LEU A 491 -4.00 1.25 -9.74
C LEU A 491 -5.23 0.63 -9.03
N PHE A 492 -5.78 1.30 -8.02
CA PHE A 492 -6.73 0.72 -7.07
C PHE A 492 -8.01 1.57 -6.96
N PRO A 493 -9.11 1.15 -7.58
CA PRO A 493 -10.40 1.83 -7.44
C PRO A 493 -11.11 1.50 -6.11
N MET A 494 -10.36 1.30 -5.01
CA MET A 494 -10.94 0.87 -3.75
C MET A 494 -11.26 2.06 -2.85
N PRO A 495 -12.39 2.05 -2.12
CA PRO A 495 -12.70 3.10 -1.16
C PRO A 495 -11.56 3.31 -0.15
N SER A 496 -11.24 4.55 0.14
CA SER A 496 -10.20 4.88 1.12
C SER A 496 -10.67 5.99 2.05
N ARG A 497 -10.08 6.03 3.24
CA ARG A 497 -10.13 7.21 4.09
C ARG A 497 -9.27 8.29 3.46
N VAL A 498 -9.76 9.53 3.55
CA VAL A 498 -9.06 10.70 3.01
C VAL A 498 -8.82 11.67 4.15
N ALA A 499 -7.59 12.04 4.38
CA ALA A 499 -7.25 13.11 5.31
C ALA A 499 -6.95 14.39 4.53
N GLY A 500 -7.52 15.51 4.97
CA GLY A 500 -7.34 16.80 4.35
C GLY A 500 -6.76 17.85 5.31
N THR A 501 -5.88 18.69 4.78
CA THR A 501 -5.42 19.92 5.45
C THR A 501 -5.37 21.04 4.44
N ALA A 502 -5.68 22.26 4.84
CA ALA A 502 -5.66 23.41 3.96
C ALA A 502 -5.03 24.63 4.58
N SER A 503 -4.56 25.53 3.73
CA SER A 503 -4.05 26.85 4.12
C SER A 503 -4.25 27.85 2.99
N TRP A 504 -4.61 29.07 3.35
CA TRP A 504 -4.56 30.21 2.45
C TRP A 504 -3.11 30.66 2.29
N VAL A 505 -2.59 30.65 1.08
CA VAL A 505 -1.23 31.15 0.77
C VAL A 505 -1.24 32.58 0.24
N SER A 506 -2.41 33.05 -0.19
CA SER A 506 -2.72 34.45 -0.50
C SER A 506 -4.21 34.72 -0.30
N ASP A 507 -4.65 35.97 -0.45
CA ASP A 507 -6.07 36.34 -0.35
C ASP A 507 -6.95 35.66 -1.44
N HIS A 508 -6.32 35.07 -2.45
CA HIS A 508 -6.98 34.47 -3.59
C HIS A 508 -6.54 33.03 -3.89
N GLU A 509 -5.57 32.47 -3.14
CA GLU A 509 -5.10 31.10 -3.36
C GLU A 509 -5.22 30.26 -2.10
N LEU A 510 -6.08 29.24 -2.14
CA LEU A 510 -6.21 28.19 -1.17
C LEU A 510 -5.46 26.94 -1.67
N ARG A 511 -4.59 26.38 -0.83
CA ARG A 511 -4.01 25.05 -1.06
C ARG A 511 -4.68 24.05 -0.13
N LEU A 512 -5.21 22.98 -0.73
CA LEU A 512 -5.83 21.86 -0.05
C LEU A 512 -5.02 20.59 -0.32
N ASN A 513 -4.38 20.06 0.72
CA ASN A 513 -3.67 18.78 0.65
C ASN A 513 -4.57 17.65 1.10
N LEU A 514 -4.64 16.63 0.29
CA LEU A 514 -5.35 15.38 0.54
C LEU A 514 -4.35 14.24 0.65
N ARG A 515 -4.58 13.32 1.58
CA ARG A 515 -3.85 12.04 1.69
C ARG A 515 -4.85 10.90 1.71
N PHE A 516 -4.65 9.94 0.81
CA PHE A 516 -5.40 8.69 0.78
C PHE A 516 -4.68 7.71 1.70
N VAL A 517 -5.08 7.69 2.98
CA VAL A 517 -4.28 7.05 4.05
C VAL A 517 -4.22 5.52 4.01
N GLU A 518 -4.95 4.90 3.10
CA GLU A 518 -4.86 3.46 2.81
C GLU A 518 -4.09 3.17 1.51
N ALA A 519 -3.51 4.21 0.92
CA ALA A 519 -2.64 4.17 -0.25
C ALA A 519 -1.37 5.01 0.02
N ILE A 520 -0.48 5.11 -0.98
CA ILE A 520 0.71 5.96 -0.85
C ILE A 520 0.45 7.40 -1.31
N PHE A 521 -0.63 7.64 -2.04
CA PHE A 521 -0.82 8.89 -2.78
C PHE A 521 -1.49 9.97 -1.95
N GLY A 522 -1.29 11.19 -2.42
CA GLY A 522 -2.05 12.36 -2.06
C GLY A 522 -2.11 13.33 -3.22
N ASP A 523 -2.98 14.30 -3.10
CA ASP A 523 -3.13 15.41 -4.04
C ASP A 523 -3.05 16.73 -3.32
N THR A 524 -2.41 17.70 -3.95
CA THR A 524 -2.53 19.11 -3.59
C THR A 524 -3.39 19.80 -4.64
N LEU A 525 -4.53 20.34 -4.20
CA LEU A 525 -5.36 21.21 -5.01
C LEU A 525 -4.94 22.65 -4.80
N ILE A 526 -4.63 23.36 -5.88
CA ILE A 526 -4.27 24.78 -5.88
C ILE A 526 -5.49 25.54 -6.42
N CYS A 527 -6.31 26.06 -5.50
CA CYS A 527 -7.56 26.74 -5.82
C CYS A 527 -7.33 28.25 -5.86
N ARG A 528 -7.43 28.85 -7.04
CA ARG A 528 -7.32 30.29 -7.26
C ARG A 528 -8.68 30.89 -7.54
N PHE A 529 -9.05 31.88 -6.73
CA PHE A 529 -10.32 32.57 -6.80
C PHE A 529 -10.13 33.98 -7.35
N GLU A 530 -10.73 34.29 -8.49
CA GLU A 530 -10.62 35.58 -9.17
C GLU A 530 -12.03 36.15 -9.41
N GLY A 531 -12.56 36.84 -8.40
CA GLY A 531 -13.94 37.37 -8.45
C GLY A 531 -14.99 36.26 -8.56
N SER A 532 -15.61 36.12 -9.72
CA SER A 532 -16.58 35.07 -10.01
C SER A 532 -15.97 33.82 -10.68
N GLU A 533 -14.66 33.78 -10.83
CA GLU A 533 -13.95 32.66 -11.46
C GLU A 533 -13.16 31.83 -10.44
N LEU A 534 -13.10 30.52 -10.63
CA LEU A 534 -12.29 29.56 -9.88
C LEU A 534 -11.44 28.76 -10.86
N LYS A 535 -10.12 28.71 -10.60
CA LYS A 535 -9.19 27.81 -11.29
C LYS A 535 -8.61 26.84 -10.29
N VAL A 536 -8.67 25.54 -10.58
CA VAL A 536 -8.10 24.49 -9.71
C VAL A 536 -6.99 23.78 -10.47
N GLY A 537 -5.77 23.92 -9.98
CA GLY A 537 -4.62 23.13 -10.43
C GLY A 537 -4.38 21.93 -9.53
N PHE A 538 -3.66 20.95 -10.04
CA PHE A 538 -3.34 19.72 -9.35
C PHE A 538 -1.84 19.52 -9.23
N LEU A 539 -1.42 18.93 -8.10
CA LEU A 539 -0.07 18.42 -7.90
C LEU A 539 -0.18 17.10 -7.14
N ASN A 540 0.16 16.01 -7.80
CA ASN A 540 0.21 14.70 -7.18
C ASN A 540 1.42 14.60 -6.24
N SER A 541 1.26 13.95 -5.08
CA SER A 541 2.33 13.83 -4.08
C SER A 541 3.58 13.10 -4.59
N VAL A 542 3.45 12.20 -5.58
CA VAL A 542 4.61 11.56 -6.23
C VAL A 542 5.38 12.58 -7.06
N ALA A 543 4.69 13.44 -7.81
CA ALA A 543 5.31 14.50 -8.58
C ALA A 543 5.97 15.56 -7.67
N GLU A 544 5.36 15.82 -6.51
CA GLU A 544 5.87 16.76 -5.51
C GLU A 544 7.18 16.29 -4.87
N THR A 545 7.31 14.98 -4.61
CA THR A 545 8.49 14.38 -3.98
C THR A 545 9.55 13.92 -4.98
N ALA A 546 9.24 13.90 -6.29
CA ALA A 546 10.18 13.46 -7.32
C ALA A 546 11.43 14.35 -7.37
N THR A 547 12.60 13.72 -7.50
CA THR A 547 13.90 14.41 -7.64
C THR A 547 14.02 15.21 -8.94
N LYS A 548 13.22 14.85 -9.97
CA LYS A 548 13.02 15.63 -11.19
C LYS A 548 11.63 16.24 -11.12
N LYS A 549 11.52 17.55 -11.34
CA LYS A 549 10.22 18.22 -11.44
C LYS A 549 9.38 17.52 -12.51
N THR A 550 8.47 16.70 -12.06
CA THR A 550 7.45 16.07 -12.90
C THR A 550 6.24 17.01 -12.93
N VAL A 551 5.81 17.37 -14.11
CA VAL A 551 4.58 18.15 -14.27
C VAL A 551 3.42 17.18 -14.08
N ASP A 552 2.45 17.56 -13.26
CA ASP A 552 1.19 16.78 -13.17
C ASP A 552 0.50 16.85 -14.55
N PRO A 553 0.21 15.71 -15.18
CA PRO A 553 -0.33 15.70 -16.54
C PRO A 553 -1.81 16.11 -16.61
N ARG A 554 -2.49 16.19 -15.46
CA ARG A 554 -3.91 16.53 -15.39
C ARG A 554 -4.17 17.98 -15.81
N LYS A 555 -5.22 18.18 -16.59
CA LYS A 555 -5.68 19.52 -16.90
C LYS A 555 -6.34 20.16 -15.69
N GLY A 556 -6.09 21.43 -15.45
CA GLY A 556 -6.77 22.20 -14.42
C GLY A 556 -8.28 22.27 -14.67
N LEU A 557 -9.04 22.57 -13.59
CA LEU A 557 -10.47 22.87 -13.70
C LEU A 557 -10.69 24.37 -13.73
N GLU A 558 -11.67 24.80 -14.52
CA GLU A 558 -12.12 26.18 -14.57
C GLU A 558 -13.62 26.24 -14.30
N GLY A 559 -14.04 27.16 -13.43
CA GLY A 559 -15.44 27.31 -13.06
C GLY A 559 -15.83 28.75 -12.80
N ARG A 560 -17.14 29.00 -12.82
CA ARG A 560 -17.74 30.28 -12.49
C ARG A 560 -18.85 30.11 -11.45
N ILE A 561 -19.07 31.15 -10.65
CA ILE A 561 -20.22 31.17 -9.75
C ILE A 561 -21.48 31.07 -10.59
N GLY A 562 -22.29 30.03 -10.32
CA GLY A 562 -23.58 29.75 -10.98
C GLY A 562 -24.78 30.20 -10.18
#